data_2d4a85ad5510aa929a59931384701f5b
#
_entry.id   2d4a85ad5510aa929a59931384701f5b
#
_cell.length_a   1.000
_cell.length_b   1.000
_cell.length_c   1.000
_cell.angle_alpha   90.00
_cell.angle_beta   90.00
_cell.angle_gamma   90.00
#
_symmetry.space_group_name_H-M   'P 1'
#
loop_
_entity.id
_entity.type
_entity.pdbx_description
1 polymer ?
#
loop_
_entity_poly.entity_id
_entity_poly.type
_entity_poly.pdbx_seq_one_letter_code
_entity_poly.pdbx_strand_id
1 'polypeptide(L)'
;MRYQLTPIHCRPWLLNGLSTRLIESHYENDYGGALRRLNAITEKLESLDLAKTPGYVINGLKREEVIALNSTLLHELYFASLGVAPVAKGRNIPRPAGVLAEALVRDFGSFERWRDEFVAMGNALAGGAGWVLLVYVPRDRRLINQYASEHTPVIAGGIPILALDMYEHAYHIDFGANARAYINAFIKNVDWQAAQGRHEDAAKVEPPRPLVQEEFGDLPGVGVEEVKAMLEAGKPVQIIDARPRHSMSRQQDIMDGATWRDPDLVQEWSGELSKSDPVVVFCVYGFHVGCKTAIMLREAGFDAKYMKGGHSAWKAIGGAVKPIAEESQEIEG
;
A
#
# COMPACT_ATOMS: atom_id res chain seq x y z
N MET A 1 1.42 27.21 12.63
CA MET A 1 2.38 27.30 11.50
C MET A 1 1.57 27.51 10.23
N ARG A 2 1.94 28.46 9.35
CA ARG A 2 1.22 28.72 8.10
C ARG A 2 1.89 27.96 6.95
N TYR A 3 1.08 27.32 6.12
CA TYR A 3 1.52 26.69 4.88
C TYR A 3 1.89 27.75 3.84
N GLN A 4 2.88 27.45 3.02
CA GLN A 4 3.39 28.37 2.00
C GLN A 4 3.20 27.77 0.61
N LEU A 5 3.05 28.64 -0.40
CA LEU A 5 3.00 28.23 -1.78
C LEU A 5 4.32 27.61 -2.25
N THR A 6 4.25 26.49 -2.92
CA THR A 6 5.38 25.89 -3.64
C THR A 6 5.47 26.51 -5.03
N PRO A 7 6.61 27.06 -5.44
CA PRO A 7 6.77 27.60 -6.79
C PRO A 7 6.56 26.52 -7.86
N ILE A 8 5.97 26.91 -8.97
CA ILE A 8 5.84 26.04 -10.15
C ILE A 8 7.22 25.88 -10.83
N HIS A 9 7.60 24.66 -11.11
CA HIS A 9 8.89 24.35 -11.74
C HIS A 9 8.81 24.19 -13.25
N CYS A 10 7.65 23.85 -13.79
CA CYS A 10 7.45 23.78 -15.23
C CYS A 10 7.45 25.19 -15.84
N ARG A 11 7.74 25.25 -17.13
CA ARG A 11 7.63 26.47 -17.94
C ARG A 11 6.34 26.39 -18.76
N PRO A 12 5.23 27.04 -18.33
CA PRO A 12 3.93 26.87 -18.94
C PRO A 12 3.91 27.10 -20.47
N TRP A 13 4.69 28.07 -20.94
CA TRP A 13 4.80 28.40 -22.39
C TRP A 13 5.54 27.36 -23.22
N LEU A 14 6.16 26.35 -22.60
CA LEU A 14 6.83 25.24 -23.29
C LEU A 14 6.02 23.94 -23.24
N LEU A 15 4.90 23.90 -22.52
CA LEU A 15 4.06 22.72 -22.43
C LEU A 15 3.33 22.47 -23.76
N ASN A 16 3.24 21.20 -24.14
CA ASN A 16 2.66 20.79 -25.41
C ASN A 16 1.14 20.62 -25.27
N GLY A 17 0.37 21.60 -25.76
CA GLY A 17 -1.09 21.53 -25.81
C GLY A 17 -1.79 21.91 -24.48
N LEU A 18 -1.06 22.45 -23.50
CA LEU A 18 -1.59 23.09 -22.31
C LEU A 18 -1.22 24.57 -22.36
N SER A 19 -2.19 25.48 -22.39
CA SER A 19 -1.93 26.91 -22.51
C SER A 19 -1.37 27.50 -21.21
N THR A 20 -0.58 28.56 -21.34
CA THR A 20 -0.11 29.35 -20.19
C THR A 20 -1.29 29.83 -19.35
N ARG A 21 -2.37 30.30 -20.01
CA ARG A 21 -3.59 30.77 -19.34
C ARG A 21 -4.23 29.70 -18.47
N LEU A 22 -4.31 28.45 -18.97
CA LEU A 22 -4.84 27.33 -18.20
C LEU A 22 -4.01 27.09 -16.94
N ILE A 23 -2.68 26.99 -17.11
CA ILE A 23 -1.77 26.70 -16.00
C ILE A 23 -1.74 27.86 -14.97
N GLU A 24 -1.74 29.10 -15.41
CA GLU A 24 -1.80 30.27 -14.52
C GLU A 24 -3.11 30.29 -13.73
N SER A 25 -4.25 30.10 -14.39
CA SER A 25 -5.55 30.06 -13.72
C SER A 25 -5.61 28.94 -12.68
N HIS A 26 -5.16 27.77 -13.02
CA HIS A 26 -5.12 26.58 -12.16
C HIS A 26 -4.21 26.83 -10.92
N TYR A 27 -3.03 27.42 -11.14
CA TYR A 27 -2.09 27.71 -10.05
C TYR A 27 -2.60 28.81 -9.11
N GLU A 28 -3.09 29.92 -9.67
CA GLU A 28 -3.48 31.12 -8.89
C GLU A 28 -4.80 30.94 -8.17
N ASN A 29 -5.80 30.35 -8.83
CA ASN A 29 -7.16 30.26 -8.32
C ASN A 29 -7.39 28.97 -7.54
N ASP A 30 -7.06 27.82 -8.10
CA ASP A 30 -7.42 26.51 -7.54
C ASP A 30 -6.39 26.06 -6.49
N TYR A 31 -5.11 25.98 -6.84
CA TYR A 31 -4.06 25.68 -5.88
C TYR A 31 -3.91 26.76 -4.81
N GLY A 32 -3.84 28.02 -5.24
CA GLY A 32 -3.78 29.16 -4.31
C GLY A 32 -5.01 29.26 -3.41
N GLY A 33 -6.20 28.92 -3.95
CA GLY A 33 -7.45 28.81 -3.21
C GLY A 33 -7.42 27.73 -2.13
N ALA A 34 -6.94 26.53 -2.49
CA ALA A 34 -6.78 25.43 -1.56
C ALA A 34 -5.86 25.78 -0.39
N LEU A 35 -4.71 26.42 -0.68
CA LEU A 35 -3.76 26.84 0.35
C LEU A 35 -4.33 27.92 1.28
N ARG A 36 -5.03 28.93 0.72
CA ARG A 36 -5.70 29.96 1.55
C ARG A 36 -6.75 29.34 2.47
N ARG A 37 -7.56 28.39 1.96
CA ARG A 37 -8.54 27.63 2.74
C ARG A 37 -7.88 26.82 3.85
N LEU A 38 -6.79 26.09 3.53
CA LEU A 38 -6.03 25.31 4.51
C LEU A 38 -5.53 26.20 5.66
N ASN A 39 -4.91 27.33 5.34
CA ASN A 39 -4.43 28.27 6.35
C ASN A 39 -5.54 28.84 7.23
N ALA A 40 -6.71 29.19 6.65
CA ALA A 40 -7.85 29.68 7.40
C ALA A 40 -8.43 28.61 8.34
N ILE A 41 -8.49 27.35 7.90
CA ILE A 41 -8.96 26.24 8.73
C ILE A 41 -7.97 25.98 9.87
N THR A 42 -6.67 25.99 9.60
CA THR A 42 -5.61 25.82 10.61
C THR A 42 -5.70 26.91 11.68
N GLU A 43 -5.84 28.18 11.29
CA GLU A 43 -6.01 29.31 12.20
C GLU A 43 -7.29 29.14 13.04
N LYS A 44 -8.38 28.69 12.44
CA LYS A 44 -9.63 28.41 13.15
C LYS A 44 -9.46 27.30 14.19
N LEU A 45 -8.83 26.19 13.84
CA LEU A 45 -8.55 25.09 14.75
C LEU A 45 -7.67 25.52 15.93
N GLU A 46 -6.61 26.29 15.68
CA GLU A 46 -5.71 26.83 16.70
C GLU A 46 -6.46 27.76 17.70
N SER A 47 -7.52 28.44 17.26
CA SER A 47 -8.31 29.36 18.08
C SER A 47 -9.39 28.68 18.93
N LEU A 48 -9.64 27.37 18.79
CA LEU A 48 -10.71 26.67 19.49
C LEU A 48 -10.33 26.33 20.94
N ASP A 49 -11.28 26.51 21.85
CA ASP A 49 -11.27 25.84 23.15
C ASP A 49 -11.82 24.40 22.97
N LEU A 50 -10.89 23.45 22.75
CA LEU A 50 -11.25 22.06 22.44
C LEU A 50 -12.07 21.37 23.53
N ALA A 51 -11.94 21.83 24.81
CA ALA A 51 -12.72 21.27 25.92
C ALA A 51 -14.18 21.71 25.89
N LYS A 52 -14.48 22.86 25.27
CA LYS A 52 -15.83 23.43 25.20
C LYS A 52 -16.46 23.35 23.82
N THR A 53 -15.64 23.11 22.78
CA THR A 53 -16.14 23.06 21.41
C THR A 53 -16.87 21.73 21.16
N PRO A 54 -18.11 21.75 20.63
CA PRO A 54 -18.83 20.54 20.29
C PRO A 54 -18.08 19.66 19.30
N GLY A 55 -18.05 18.33 19.50
CA GLY A 55 -17.29 17.39 18.68
C GLY A 55 -17.61 17.46 17.18
N TYR A 56 -18.87 17.76 16.80
CA TYR A 56 -19.27 17.88 15.39
C TYR A 56 -18.61 19.10 14.70
N VAL A 57 -18.33 20.18 15.45
CA VAL A 57 -17.60 21.35 14.92
C VAL A 57 -16.15 20.98 14.68
N ILE A 58 -15.52 20.30 15.65
CA ILE A 58 -14.14 19.82 15.53
C ILE A 58 -14.01 18.85 14.34
N ASN A 59 -14.90 17.84 14.27
CA ASN A 59 -14.89 16.88 13.16
C ASN A 59 -15.15 17.53 11.80
N GLY A 60 -16.05 18.52 11.73
CA GLY A 60 -16.29 19.29 10.52
C GLY A 60 -15.04 20.01 10.04
N LEU A 61 -14.36 20.73 10.92
CA LEU A 61 -13.11 21.43 10.60
C LEU A 61 -11.98 20.46 10.25
N LYS A 62 -11.86 19.32 10.94
CA LYS A 62 -10.83 18.31 10.63
C LYS A 62 -11.08 17.64 9.27
N ARG A 63 -12.33 17.43 8.88
CA ARG A 63 -12.66 16.97 7.52
C ARG A 63 -12.24 18.00 6.48
N GLU A 64 -12.58 19.26 6.70
CA GLU A 64 -12.22 20.37 5.80
C GLU A 64 -10.70 20.55 5.70
N GLU A 65 -9.97 20.36 6.80
CA GLU A 65 -8.51 20.40 6.84
C GLU A 65 -7.91 19.32 5.93
N VAL A 66 -8.40 18.07 6.01
CA VAL A 66 -7.93 16.96 5.15
C VAL A 66 -8.21 17.25 3.69
N ILE A 67 -9.41 17.77 3.35
CA ILE A 67 -9.77 18.16 1.98
C ILE A 67 -8.81 19.24 1.46
N ALA A 68 -8.60 20.32 2.23
CA ALA A 68 -7.76 21.42 1.81
C ALA A 68 -6.27 21.04 1.75
N LEU A 69 -5.80 20.22 2.69
CA LEU A 69 -4.41 19.73 2.70
C LEU A 69 -4.13 18.84 1.49
N ASN A 70 -4.99 17.84 1.24
CA ASN A 70 -4.81 16.96 0.09
C ASN A 70 -4.96 17.72 -1.22
N SER A 71 -5.91 18.67 -1.31
CA SER A 71 -6.02 19.55 -2.48
C SER A 71 -4.70 20.31 -2.71
N THR A 72 -4.12 20.90 -1.67
CA THR A 72 -2.82 21.57 -1.76
C THR A 72 -1.72 20.63 -2.27
N LEU A 73 -1.54 19.47 -1.61
CA LEU A 73 -0.46 18.54 -1.93
C LEU A 73 -0.62 17.90 -3.33
N LEU A 74 -1.85 17.58 -3.74
CA LEU A 74 -2.12 17.00 -5.05
C LEU A 74 -1.91 18.02 -6.19
N HIS A 75 -2.23 19.30 -5.98
CA HIS A 75 -1.89 20.35 -6.93
C HIS A 75 -0.37 20.55 -7.04
N GLU A 76 0.35 20.55 -5.92
CA GLU A 76 1.82 20.61 -5.94
C GLU A 76 2.41 19.46 -6.74
N LEU A 77 1.92 18.24 -6.53
CA LEU A 77 2.34 17.07 -7.28
C LEU A 77 1.94 17.15 -8.77
N TYR A 78 0.74 17.65 -9.07
CA TYR A 78 0.31 17.87 -10.45
C TYR A 78 1.27 18.79 -11.20
N PHE A 79 1.58 19.97 -10.65
CA PHE A 79 2.54 20.89 -11.26
C PHE A 79 3.95 20.32 -11.32
N ALA A 80 4.38 19.58 -10.31
CA ALA A 80 5.66 18.87 -10.30
C ALA A 80 5.70 17.67 -11.25
N SER A 81 4.55 17.22 -11.74
CA SER A 81 4.44 16.15 -12.74
C SER A 81 4.56 16.68 -14.17
N LEU A 82 4.46 18.00 -14.37
CA LEU A 82 4.55 18.64 -15.68
C LEU A 82 5.98 19.12 -15.94
N GLY A 83 6.48 18.82 -17.12
CA GLY A 83 7.79 19.24 -17.56
C GLY A 83 7.88 19.30 -19.09
N VAL A 84 8.96 19.92 -19.57
CA VAL A 84 9.28 19.91 -20.97
C VAL A 84 10.00 18.60 -21.27
N ALA A 85 9.26 17.64 -21.78
CA ALA A 85 9.94 16.47 -22.37
C ALA A 85 10.93 16.96 -23.46
N PRO A 86 12.15 16.43 -23.52
CA PRO A 86 13.02 16.69 -24.66
C PRO A 86 12.21 16.43 -25.91
N VAL A 87 12.12 17.44 -26.79
CA VAL A 87 11.35 17.33 -28.04
C VAL A 87 11.92 16.17 -28.83
N ALA A 88 11.41 14.98 -28.60
CA ALA A 88 11.63 13.86 -29.48
C ALA A 88 10.98 14.29 -30.81
N LYS A 89 11.82 14.51 -31.84
CA LYS A 89 11.34 14.77 -33.20
C LYS A 89 10.52 13.54 -33.63
N GLY A 90 9.20 13.59 -33.40
CA GLY A 90 8.31 12.51 -33.74
C GLY A 90 7.06 12.43 -32.85
N ARG A 91 6.15 11.53 -33.19
CA ARG A 91 4.88 11.27 -32.47
C ARG A 91 5.06 10.44 -31.17
N ASN A 92 6.29 10.30 -30.67
CA ASN A 92 6.57 9.42 -29.53
C ASN A 92 6.12 10.10 -28.22
N ILE A 93 5.30 9.39 -27.47
CA ILE A 93 4.95 9.74 -26.08
C ILE A 93 6.22 9.57 -25.24
N PRO A 94 6.57 10.56 -24.40
CA PRO A 94 7.68 10.44 -23.46
C PRO A 94 7.51 9.21 -22.56
N ARG A 95 8.61 8.55 -22.24
CA ARG A 95 8.62 7.33 -21.42
C ARG A 95 9.58 7.47 -20.24
N PRO A 96 9.28 6.82 -19.12
CA PRO A 96 10.23 6.70 -18.04
C PRO A 96 11.45 5.87 -18.47
N ALA A 97 12.54 6.06 -17.75
CA ALA A 97 13.76 5.26 -17.87
C ALA A 97 14.13 4.68 -16.49
N GLY A 98 15.17 3.87 -16.43
CA GLY A 98 15.74 3.36 -15.18
C GLY A 98 14.74 2.62 -14.31
N VAL A 99 14.90 2.77 -13.00
CA VAL A 99 14.17 1.99 -11.98
C VAL A 99 12.64 2.18 -12.01
N LEU A 100 12.17 3.36 -12.43
CA LEU A 100 10.73 3.57 -12.58
C LEU A 100 10.16 2.79 -13.77
N ALA A 101 10.89 2.73 -14.90
CA ALA A 101 10.47 1.93 -16.06
C ALA A 101 10.40 0.44 -15.70
N GLU A 102 11.40 -0.07 -15.00
CA GLU A 102 11.44 -1.46 -14.51
C GLU A 102 10.27 -1.75 -13.55
N ALA A 103 9.99 -0.85 -12.61
CA ALA A 103 8.87 -0.98 -11.69
C ALA A 103 7.51 -1.01 -12.41
N LEU A 104 7.31 -0.14 -13.43
CA LEU A 104 6.10 -0.17 -14.24
C LEU A 104 5.93 -1.47 -15.01
N VAL A 105 7.01 -2.01 -15.56
CA VAL A 105 6.97 -3.33 -16.25
C VAL A 105 6.68 -4.45 -15.26
N ARG A 106 7.33 -4.45 -14.10
CA ARG A 106 7.11 -5.46 -13.05
C ARG A 106 5.65 -5.49 -12.57
N ASP A 107 5.07 -4.29 -12.31
CA ASP A 107 3.80 -4.19 -11.61
C ASP A 107 2.58 -4.18 -12.55
N PHE A 108 2.76 -3.73 -13.80
CA PHE A 108 1.68 -3.62 -14.80
C PHE A 108 1.91 -4.52 -16.03
N GLY A 109 3.08 -5.14 -16.17
CA GLY A 109 3.45 -5.95 -17.33
C GLY A 109 4.09 -5.17 -18.48
N SER A 110 3.70 -3.92 -18.70
CA SER A 110 4.33 -3.01 -19.67
C SER A 110 3.97 -1.56 -19.39
N PHE A 111 4.76 -0.62 -19.94
CA PHE A 111 4.44 0.81 -19.92
C PHE A 111 3.11 1.12 -20.62
N GLU A 112 2.83 0.46 -21.73
CA GLU A 112 1.59 0.64 -22.49
C GLU A 112 0.38 0.25 -21.65
N ARG A 113 0.43 -0.89 -20.97
CA ARG A 113 -0.65 -1.36 -20.12
C ARG A 113 -0.89 -0.43 -18.93
N TRP A 114 0.17 0.02 -18.26
CA TRP A 114 0.08 1.05 -17.23
C TRP A 114 -0.63 2.30 -17.76
N ARG A 115 -0.15 2.83 -18.90
CA ARG A 115 -0.69 4.05 -19.49
C ARG A 115 -2.16 3.88 -19.87
N ASP A 116 -2.50 2.77 -20.50
CA ASP A 116 -3.87 2.51 -20.98
C ASP A 116 -4.84 2.42 -19.80
N GLU A 117 -4.42 1.81 -18.67
CA GLU A 117 -5.18 1.78 -17.42
C GLU A 117 -5.31 3.21 -16.84
N PHE A 118 -4.21 3.95 -16.71
CA PHE A 118 -4.19 5.31 -16.19
C PHE A 118 -5.10 6.25 -17.00
N VAL A 119 -5.03 6.17 -18.33
CA VAL A 119 -5.87 6.95 -19.26
C VAL A 119 -7.34 6.52 -19.18
N ALA A 120 -7.62 5.23 -19.07
CA ALA A 120 -8.99 4.73 -18.91
C ALA A 120 -9.64 5.25 -17.63
N MET A 121 -8.89 5.28 -16.52
CA MET A 121 -9.34 5.85 -15.24
C MET A 121 -9.63 7.36 -15.37
N GLY A 122 -8.76 8.11 -16.04
CA GLY A 122 -9.00 9.53 -16.32
C GLY A 122 -10.27 9.75 -17.15
N ASN A 123 -10.48 8.95 -18.20
CA ASN A 123 -11.70 9.03 -19.01
C ASN A 123 -12.97 8.67 -18.21
N ALA A 124 -12.87 7.76 -17.24
CA ALA A 124 -13.99 7.41 -16.35
C ALA A 124 -14.37 8.53 -15.38
N LEU A 125 -13.44 9.46 -15.07
CA LEU A 125 -13.69 10.66 -14.28
C LEU A 125 -14.17 11.86 -15.11
N ALA A 126 -14.16 11.77 -16.44
CA ALA A 126 -14.55 12.87 -17.33
C ALA A 126 -15.99 13.31 -17.10
N GLY A 127 -16.22 14.62 -16.99
CA GLY A 127 -17.54 15.20 -16.66
C GLY A 127 -17.91 15.13 -15.17
N GLY A 128 -16.97 14.72 -14.31
CA GLY A 128 -17.05 14.72 -12.87
C GLY A 128 -15.90 15.47 -12.24
N ALA A 129 -15.38 14.95 -11.15
CA ALA A 129 -14.25 15.49 -10.40
C ALA A 129 -13.36 14.36 -9.88
N GLY A 130 -12.11 14.67 -9.58
CA GLY A 130 -11.22 13.74 -8.93
C GLY A 130 -9.80 13.72 -9.46
N TRP A 131 -9.08 12.66 -9.11
CA TRP A 131 -7.66 12.48 -9.44
C TRP A 131 -7.39 11.06 -9.92
N VAL A 132 -6.45 10.93 -10.84
CA VAL A 132 -5.79 9.65 -11.11
C VAL A 132 -4.34 9.76 -10.66
N LEU A 133 -3.94 8.86 -9.77
CA LEU A 133 -2.62 8.89 -9.16
C LEU A 133 -1.84 7.62 -9.52
N LEU A 134 -0.55 7.76 -9.81
CA LEU A 134 0.38 6.64 -9.71
C LEU A 134 0.95 6.68 -8.29
N VAL A 135 0.75 5.61 -7.53
CA VAL A 135 1.11 5.54 -6.11
C VAL A 135 2.09 4.39 -5.88
N TYR A 136 3.17 4.66 -5.16
CA TYR A 136 4.02 3.61 -4.59
C TYR A 136 3.50 3.21 -3.21
N VAL A 137 3.35 1.91 -2.99
CA VAL A 137 2.93 1.33 -1.71
C VAL A 137 4.14 0.67 -1.05
N PRO A 138 4.78 1.32 -0.05
CA PRO A 138 6.01 0.81 0.58
C PRO A 138 5.84 -0.58 1.19
N ARG A 139 4.69 -0.86 1.82
CA ARG A 139 4.38 -2.18 2.39
C ARG A 139 4.61 -3.33 1.41
N ASP A 140 4.13 -3.16 0.18
CA ASP A 140 4.14 -4.19 -0.86
C ASP A 140 5.26 -3.96 -1.89
N ARG A 141 6.00 -2.86 -1.76
CA ARG A 141 7.08 -2.39 -2.66
C ARG A 141 6.66 -2.35 -4.13
N ARG A 142 5.42 -1.92 -4.38
CA ARG A 142 4.82 -1.91 -5.72
C ARG A 142 4.15 -0.60 -6.06
N LEU A 143 4.01 -0.36 -7.36
CA LEU A 143 3.23 0.72 -7.93
C LEU A 143 1.81 0.25 -8.22
N ILE A 144 0.84 1.14 -7.97
CA ILE A 144 -0.56 0.95 -8.38
C ILE A 144 -1.11 2.26 -8.95
N ASN A 145 -2.07 2.19 -9.87
CA ASN A 145 -2.90 3.33 -10.20
C ASN A 145 -4.02 3.45 -9.18
N GLN A 146 -4.21 4.65 -8.63
CA GLN A 146 -5.25 4.94 -7.66
C GLN A 146 -6.27 5.90 -8.27
N TYR A 147 -7.54 5.56 -8.14
CA TYR A 147 -8.68 6.43 -8.37
C TYR A 147 -9.01 7.21 -7.09
N ALA A 148 -9.32 8.51 -7.23
CA ALA A 148 -9.83 9.35 -6.15
C ALA A 148 -10.93 10.26 -6.69
N SER A 149 -12.19 10.04 -6.25
CA SER A 149 -13.34 10.84 -6.67
C SER A 149 -13.37 12.26 -6.12
N GLU A 150 -12.57 12.52 -5.09
CA GLU A 150 -12.38 13.82 -4.45
C GLU A 150 -10.96 13.89 -3.86
N HIS A 151 -10.66 14.90 -3.01
CA HIS A 151 -9.33 15.02 -2.42
C HIS A 151 -9.07 14.07 -1.24
N THR A 152 -10.09 13.42 -0.67
CA THR A 152 -9.96 12.63 0.56
C THR A 152 -9.58 11.17 0.37
N PRO A 153 -10.00 10.45 -0.70
CA PRO A 153 -9.63 9.08 -0.88
C PRO A 153 -8.14 8.92 -1.23
N VAL A 154 -7.36 8.49 -0.25
CA VAL A 154 -5.94 8.19 -0.42
C VAL A 154 -5.62 6.81 0.19
N ILE A 155 -4.67 6.10 -0.39
CA ILE A 155 -4.20 4.83 0.16
C ILE A 155 -3.39 5.13 1.42
N ALA A 156 -3.78 4.56 2.56
CA ALA A 156 -3.04 4.70 3.80
C ALA A 156 -1.59 4.20 3.62
N GLY A 157 -0.63 5.08 3.87
CA GLY A 157 0.79 4.80 3.67
C GLY A 157 1.24 4.77 2.19
N GLY A 158 0.37 5.07 1.23
CA GLY A 158 0.75 5.23 -0.17
C GLY A 158 1.48 6.56 -0.41
N ILE A 159 2.48 6.54 -1.29
CA ILE A 159 3.27 7.72 -1.68
C ILE A 159 2.97 8.03 -3.14
N PRO A 160 2.25 9.12 -3.45
CA PRO A 160 1.94 9.49 -4.82
C PRO A 160 3.19 9.90 -5.60
N ILE A 161 3.35 9.33 -6.79
CA ILE A 161 4.48 9.57 -7.71
C ILE A 161 4.06 10.51 -8.84
N LEU A 162 2.82 10.38 -9.31
CA LEU A 162 2.25 11.16 -10.40
C LEU A 162 0.79 11.48 -10.07
N ALA A 163 0.34 12.69 -10.40
CA ALA A 163 -1.06 13.10 -10.25
C ALA A 163 -1.59 13.70 -11.54
N LEU A 164 -2.73 13.19 -12.01
CA LEU A 164 -3.55 13.77 -13.07
C LEU A 164 -4.79 14.36 -12.41
N ASP A 165 -4.97 15.66 -12.55
CA ASP A 165 -6.16 16.37 -12.11
C ASP A 165 -7.29 16.23 -13.13
N MET A 166 -8.45 15.74 -12.68
CA MET A 166 -9.64 15.55 -13.51
C MET A 166 -10.80 16.46 -13.12
N TYR A 167 -10.56 17.44 -12.25
CA TYR A 167 -11.51 18.55 -12.05
C TYR A 167 -11.59 19.42 -13.30
N GLU A 168 -12.75 19.97 -13.60
CA GLU A 168 -12.95 20.79 -14.80
C GLU A 168 -12.02 21.99 -14.89
N HIS A 169 -11.62 22.59 -13.76
CA HIS A 169 -10.68 23.70 -13.75
C HIS A 169 -9.31 23.34 -14.35
N ALA A 170 -8.92 22.06 -14.31
CA ALA A 170 -7.65 21.59 -14.86
C ALA A 170 -7.64 21.54 -16.39
N TYR A 171 -8.80 21.60 -17.07
CA TYR A 171 -8.85 21.42 -18.53
C TYR A 171 -9.87 22.26 -19.27
N HIS A 172 -10.91 22.78 -18.62
CA HIS A 172 -12.06 23.38 -19.32
C HIS A 172 -11.67 24.61 -20.17
N ILE A 173 -10.70 25.40 -19.73
CA ILE A 173 -10.23 26.60 -20.45
C ILE A 173 -9.72 26.25 -21.87
N ASP A 174 -8.98 25.16 -22.02
CA ASP A 174 -8.34 24.80 -23.29
C ASP A 174 -9.17 23.75 -24.08
N PHE A 175 -9.86 22.87 -23.38
CA PHE A 175 -10.46 21.67 -23.99
C PHE A 175 -11.99 21.65 -23.89
N GLY A 176 -12.61 22.56 -23.16
CA GLY A 176 -14.04 22.49 -22.86
C GLY A 176 -14.37 21.13 -22.24
N ALA A 177 -15.39 20.46 -22.76
CA ALA A 177 -15.79 19.12 -22.30
C ALA A 177 -14.92 17.97 -22.83
N ASN A 178 -13.89 18.25 -23.66
CA ASN A 178 -13.06 17.22 -24.27
C ASN A 178 -11.91 16.78 -23.32
N ALA A 179 -12.27 16.16 -22.19
CA ALA A 179 -11.33 15.66 -21.20
C ALA A 179 -10.32 14.66 -21.79
N ARG A 180 -10.70 13.87 -22.81
CA ARG A 180 -9.78 12.93 -23.47
C ARG A 180 -8.60 13.64 -24.14
N ALA A 181 -8.84 14.79 -24.76
CA ALA A 181 -7.78 15.59 -25.37
C ALA A 181 -6.82 16.14 -24.31
N TYR A 182 -7.37 16.59 -23.16
CA TYR A 182 -6.59 17.02 -22.01
C TYR A 182 -5.72 15.91 -21.44
N ILE A 183 -6.26 14.71 -21.18
CA ILE A 183 -5.51 13.56 -20.69
C ILE A 183 -4.32 13.24 -21.63
N ASN A 184 -4.57 13.27 -22.94
CA ASN A 184 -3.53 13.07 -23.94
C ASN A 184 -2.45 14.18 -23.89
N ALA A 185 -2.85 15.43 -23.65
CA ALA A 185 -1.91 16.54 -23.47
C ALA A 185 -1.10 16.38 -22.18
N PHE A 186 -1.74 15.99 -21.08
CA PHE A 186 -1.06 15.69 -19.81
C PHE A 186 0.03 14.62 -20.00
N ILE A 187 -0.31 13.47 -20.58
CA ILE A 187 0.66 12.36 -20.81
C ILE A 187 1.86 12.78 -21.64
N LYS A 188 1.67 13.71 -22.58
CA LYS A 188 2.79 14.26 -23.40
C LYS A 188 3.72 15.18 -22.62
N ASN A 189 3.26 15.75 -21.53
CA ASN A 189 3.98 16.69 -20.69
C ASN A 189 4.47 16.09 -19.37
N VAL A 190 4.35 14.78 -19.16
CA VAL A 190 4.84 14.16 -17.92
C VAL A 190 6.37 14.28 -17.84
N ASP A 191 6.84 14.88 -16.75
CA ASP A 191 8.26 14.89 -16.39
C ASP A 191 8.65 13.56 -15.75
N TRP A 192 9.08 12.62 -16.62
CA TRP A 192 9.47 11.29 -16.18
C TRP A 192 10.74 11.28 -15.32
N GLN A 193 11.63 12.28 -15.49
CA GLN A 193 12.82 12.39 -14.64
C GLN A 193 12.42 12.78 -13.21
N ALA A 194 11.54 13.75 -13.05
CA ALA A 194 11.01 14.13 -11.75
C ALA A 194 10.20 12.99 -11.11
N ALA A 195 9.39 12.29 -11.91
CA ALA A 195 8.64 11.12 -11.43
C ALA A 195 9.56 9.98 -10.97
N GLN A 196 10.67 9.73 -11.69
CA GLN A 196 11.68 8.75 -11.29
C GLN A 196 12.31 9.13 -9.94
N GLY A 197 12.72 10.39 -9.76
CA GLY A 197 13.29 10.85 -8.48
C GLY A 197 12.33 10.63 -7.31
N ARG A 198 11.04 10.96 -7.48
CA ARG A 198 10.00 10.70 -6.46
C ARG A 198 9.85 9.20 -6.17
N HIS A 199 9.90 8.35 -7.19
CA HIS A 199 9.86 6.89 -6.99
C HIS A 199 11.10 6.37 -6.25
N GLU A 200 12.30 6.85 -6.60
CA GLU A 200 13.53 6.49 -5.91
C GLU A 200 13.51 6.89 -4.44
N ASP A 201 12.97 8.07 -4.11
CA ASP A 201 12.81 8.52 -2.73
C ASP A 201 11.75 7.70 -1.99
N ALA A 202 10.62 7.41 -2.63
CA ALA A 202 9.58 6.57 -2.07
C ALA A 202 10.07 5.14 -1.78
N ALA A 203 10.91 4.58 -2.65
CA ALA A 203 11.47 3.23 -2.51
C ALA A 203 12.47 3.10 -1.34
N LYS A 204 12.99 4.21 -0.82
CA LYS A 204 13.84 4.23 0.40
C LYS A 204 13.03 4.09 1.69
N VAL A 205 11.71 4.32 1.62
CA VAL A 205 10.83 4.16 2.79
C VAL A 205 10.70 2.69 3.10
N GLU A 206 11.28 2.27 4.20
CA GLU A 206 11.16 0.89 4.66
C GLU A 206 9.77 0.64 5.28
N PRO A 207 9.14 -0.49 4.96
CA PRO A 207 7.93 -0.89 5.66
C PRO A 207 8.26 -1.13 7.16
N PRO A 208 7.27 -0.98 8.05
CA PRO A 208 7.46 -1.31 9.46
C PRO A 208 8.01 -2.72 9.60
N ARG A 209 9.06 -2.88 10.43
CA ARG A 209 9.61 -4.21 10.72
C ARG A 209 8.56 -5.05 11.44
N PRO A 210 8.32 -6.30 11.01
CA PRO A 210 7.47 -7.20 11.77
C PRO A 210 8.03 -7.42 13.19
N LEU A 211 7.15 -7.46 14.19
CA LEU A 211 7.53 -7.71 15.59
C LEU A 211 8.39 -8.97 15.77
N VAL A 212 8.17 -10.00 14.96
CA VAL A 212 8.97 -11.22 14.96
C VAL A 212 10.44 -10.95 14.65
N GLN A 213 10.75 -10.04 13.72
CA GLN A 213 12.13 -9.68 13.39
C GLN A 213 12.81 -8.88 14.51
N GLU A 214 12.07 -8.12 15.28
CA GLU A 214 12.61 -7.40 16.43
C GLU A 214 13.02 -8.34 17.57
N GLU A 215 12.23 -9.41 17.82
CA GLU A 215 12.48 -10.35 18.93
C GLU A 215 13.33 -11.56 18.52
N PHE A 216 13.16 -12.08 17.29
CA PHE A 216 13.76 -13.35 16.83
C PHE A 216 14.70 -13.20 15.63
N GLY A 217 15.03 -11.97 15.23
CA GLY A 217 15.94 -11.70 14.11
C GLY A 217 15.45 -12.28 12.78
N ASP A 218 16.38 -12.89 12.03
CA ASP A 218 16.11 -13.43 10.70
C ASP A 218 15.53 -14.86 10.72
N LEU A 219 14.71 -15.20 11.74
CA LEU A 219 14.03 -16.49 11.78
C LEU A 219 13.17 -16.68 10.53
N PRO A 220 13.38 -17.77 9.75
CA PRO A 220 12.60 -18.01 8.56
C PRO A 220 11.11 -18.19 8.86
N GLY A 221 10.28 -17.39 8.21
CA GLY A 221 8.82 -17.46 8.31
C GLY A 221 8.18 -17.72 6.96
N VAL A 222 7.04 -18.42 6.96
CA VAL A 222 6.22 -18.71 5.78
C VAL A 222 4.85 -18.06 5.92
N GLY A 223 4.30 -17.49 4.85
CA GLY A 223 2.94 -16.92 4.82
C GLY A 223 1.87 -18.01 4.83
N VAL A 224 0.69 -17.71 5.38
CA VAL A 224 -0.44 -18.65 5.39
C VAL A 224 -0.92 -19.02 3.98
N GLU A 225 -0.83 -18.08 3.03
CA GLU A 225 -1.16 -18.32 1.62
C GLU A 225 -0.18 -19.29 0.96
N GLU A 226 1.10 -19.18 1.31
CA GLU A 226 2.14 -20.08 0.80
C GLU A 226 1.95 -21.49 1.37
N VAL A 227 1.63 -21.63 2.67
CA VAL A 227 1.31 -22.90 3.31
C VAL A 227 0.08 -23.52 2.63
N LYS A 228 -0.97 -22.75 2.37
CA LYS A 228 -2.17 -23.20 1.67
C LYS A 228 -1.83 -23.73 0.28
N ALA A 229 -1.03 -23.00 -0.49
CA ALA A 229 -0.58 -23.42 -1.80
C ALA A 229 0.29 -24.71 -1.76
N MET A 230 1.11 -24.88 -0.72
CA MET A 230 1.90 -26.10 -0.54
C MET A 230 1.00 -27.33 -0.30
N LEU A 231 -0.02 -27.18 0.55
CA LEU A 231 -0.97 -28.27 0.84
C LEU A 231 -1.84 -28.62 -0.39
N GLU A 232 -2.36 -27.61 -1.08
CA GLU A 232 -3.15 -27.79 -2.31
C GLU A 232 -2.35 -28.48 -3.42
N ALA A 233 -1.05 -28.22 -3.49
CA ALA A 233 -0.13 -28.85 -4.43
C ALA A 233 0.35 -30.25 -3.99
N GLY A 234 -0.08 -30.76 -2.83
CA GLY A 234 0.35 -32.05 -2.26
C GLY A 234 1.84 -32.13 -1.97
N LYS A 235 2.50 -31.00 -1.70
CA LYS A 235 3.93 -30.99 -1.36
C LYS A 235 4.15 -31.59 0.02
N PRO A 236 5.20 -32.39 0.21
CA PRO A 236 5.52 -32.94 1.53
C PRO A 236 5.88 -31.79 2.48
N VAL A 237 5.11 -31.66 3.56
CA VAL A 237 5.31 -30.69 4.62
C VAL A 237 4.72 -31.22 5.92
N GLN A 238 5.45 -31.05 7.02
CA GLN A 238 4.99 -31.42 8.35
C GLN A 238 4.45 -30.18 9.05
N ILE A 239 3.17 -30.16 9.36
CA ILE A 239 2.51 -29.00 10.00
C ILE A 239 2.35 -29.28 11.48
N ILE A 240 3.00 -28.48 12.32
CA ILE A 240 2.99 -28.62 13.77
C ILE A 240 2.19 -27.48 14.41
N ASP A 241 1.13 -27.85 15.10
CA ASP A 241 0.40 -26.96 15.98
C ASP A 241 1.09 -26.93 17.35
N ALA A 242 1.79 -25.85 17.63
CA ALA A 242 2.50 -25.61 18.88
C ALA A 242 1.73 -24.66 19.83
N ARG A 243 0.38 -24.66 19.75
CA ARG A 243 -0.42 -23.92 20.73
C ARG A 243 -0.23 -24.52 22.12
N PRO A 244 0.02 -23.69 23.18
CA PRO A 244 0.15 -24.20 24.53
C PRO A 244 -1.11 -24.95 24.99
N ARG A 245 -0.99 -25.91 25.92
CA ARG A 245 -2.08 -26.73 26.45
C ARG A 245 -3.29 -25.88 26.87
N HIS A 246 -3.07 -24.80 27.62
CA HIS A 246 -4.14 -23.90 28.08
C HIS A 246 -4.85 -23.15 26.96
N SER A 247 -4.20 -23.00 25.79
CA SER A 247 -4.86 -22.46 24.60
C SER A 247 -5.64 -23.54 23.84
N MET A 248 -5.13 -24.77 23.79
CA MET A 248 -5.81 -25.89 23.15
C MET A 248 -7.12 -26.23 23.83
N SER A 249 -7.18 -26.23 25.16
CA SER A 249 -8.41 -26.51 25.93
C SER A 249 -9.55 -25.50 25.66
N ARG A 250 -9.21 -24.30 25.15
CA ARG A 250 -10.18 -23.25 24.79
C ARG A 250 -10.51 -23.20 23.30
N GLN A 251 -9.84 -23.98 22.48
CA GLN A 251 -10.04 -24.01 21.03
C GLN A 251 -10.85 -25.27 20.66
N GLN A 252 -11.76 -25.09 19.70
CA GLN A 252 -12.61 -26.20 19.24
C GLN A 252 -12.12 -26.80 17.91
N ASP A 253 -11.11 -26.20 17.29
CA ASP A 253 -10.63 -26.56 15.97
C ASP A 253 -9.10 -26.60 15.87
N ILE A 254 -8.61 -27.40 14.96
CA ILE A 254 -7.21 -27.48 14.53
C ILE A 254 -7.14 -27.36 13.02
N MET A 255 -6.06 -26.77 12.50
CA MET A 255 -5.77 -26.74 11.08
C MET A 255 -5.76 -28.15 10.50
N ASP A 256 -6.49 -28.38 9.41
CA ASP A 256 -6.50 -29.68 8.76
C ASP A 256 -5.10 -30.04 8.23
N GLY A 257 -4.70 -31.30 8.44
CA GLY A 257 -3.34 -31.75 8.15
C GLY A 257 -2.29 -31.40 9.22
N ALA A 258 -2.63 -30.63 10.26
CA ALA A 258 -1.71 -30.35 11.36
C ALA A 258 -1.79 -31.43 12.45
N THR A 259 -0.64 -31.61 13.11
CA THR A 259 -0.51 -32.43 14.33
C THR A 259 -0.17 -31.50 15.49
N TRP A 260 -0.97 -31.54 16.56
CA TRP A 260 -0.62 -30.83 17.78
C TRP A 260 0.56 -31.48 18.48
N ARG A 261 1.49 -30.67 18.93
CA ARG A 261 2.64 -31.06 19.74
C ARG A 261 2.88 -30.06 20.84
N ASP A 262 3.12 -30.58 22.05
CA ASP A 262 3.39 -29.72 23.19
C ASP A 262 4.67 -28.90 22.98
N PRO A 263 4.59 -27.57 22.94
CA PRO A 263 5.78 -26.73 22.72
C PRO A 263 6.82 -26.79 23.86
N ASP A 264 6.42 -27.25 25.05
CA ASP A 264 7.33 -27.38 26.19
C ASP A 264 8.13 -28.69 26.13
N LEU A 265 7.74 -29.66 25.28
CA LEU A 265 8.33 -31.00 25.16
C LEU A 265 8.98 -31.25 23.79
N VAL A 266 9.48 -30.20 23.12
CA VAL A 266 10.03 -30.28 21.73
C VAL A 266 11.10 -31.36 21.60
N GLN A 267 11.97 -31.53 22.60
CA GLN A 267 13.05 -32.51 22.56
C GLN A 267 12.54 -33.97 22.60
N GLU A 268 11.39 -34.22 23.19
CA GLU A 268 10.81 -35.55 23.31
C GLU A 268 10.19 -36.03 21.97
N TRP A 269 9.44 -35.13 21.28
CA TRP A 269 8.70 -35.52 20.08
C TRP A 269 9.42 -35.17 18.77
N SER A 270 10.43 -34.30 18.78
CA SER A 270 11.11 -33.90 17.53
C SER A 270 11.76 -35.07 16.79
N GLY A 271 12.20 -36.11 17.53
CA GLY A 271 12.74 -37.34 16.94
C GLY A 271 11.77 -38.14 16.06
N GLU A 272 10.46 -37.88 16.15
CA GLU A 272 9.42 -38.51 15.33
C GLU A 272 9.25 -37.83 13.97
N LEU A 273 9.82 -36.65 13.77
CA LEU A 273 9.70 -35.90 12.53
C LEU A 273 10.69 -36.37 11.46
N SER A 274 10.26 -36.32 10.20
CA SER A 274 11.14 -36.54 9.04
C SER A 274 12.10 -35.36 8.87
N LYS A 275 13.40 -35.66 8.78
CA LYS A 275 14.42 -34.62 8.49
C LYS A 275 14.49 -34.24 7.01
N SER A 276 13.86 -35.01 6.12
CA SER A 276 13.82 -34.69 4.69
C SER A 276 12.74 -33.72 4.31
N ASP A 277 11.71 -33.58 5.14
CA ASP A 277 10.55 -32.81 4.83
C ASP A 277 10.53 -31.51 5.64
N PRO A 278 10.21 -30.34 5.03
CA PRO A 278 10.16 -29.08 5.75
C PRO A 278 9.09 -29.11 6.86
N VAL A 279 9.37 -28.42 7.96
CA VAL A 279 8.46 -28.31 9.10
C VAL A 279 7.91 -26.89 9.16
N VAL A 280 6.59 -26.76 9.23
CA VAL A 280 5.90 -25.48 9.45
C VAL A 280 5.28 -25.52 10.84
N VAL A 281 5.69 -24.60 11.70
CA VAL A 281 5.22 -24.51 13.08
C VAL A 281 4.30 -23.31 13.23
N PHE A 282 3.17 -23.47 13.88
CA PHE A 282 2.32 -22.34 14.22
C PHE A 282 1.84 -22.39 15.68
N CYS A 283 1.50 -21.21 16.21
CA CYS A 283 0.71 -21.04 17.43
C CYS A 283 -0.54 -20.20 17.13
N VAL A 284 -1.17 -19.58 18.10
CA VAL A 284 -2.42 -18.82 17.89
C VAL A 284 -2.26 -17.70 16.89
N TYR A 285 -1.21 -16.86 17.06
CA TYR A 285 -0.98 -15.65 16.24
C TYR A 285 0.33 -15.67 15.44
N GLY A 286 1.05 -16.82 15.42
CA GLY A 286 2.32 -16.96 14.67
C GLY A 286 3.44 -16.10 15.23
N PHE A 287 3.44 -15.86 16.54
CA PHE A 287 4.42 -15.07 17.27
C PHE A 287 4.74 -15.78 18.60
N HIS A 288 5.92 -15.56 19.16
CA HIS A 288 6.35 -16.10 20.44
C HIS A 288 6.51 -17.65 20.46
N VAL A 289 5.47 -18.40 20.83
CA VAL A 289 5.58 -19.86 21.03
C VAL A 289 5.95 -20.57 19.72
N GLY A 290 5.25 -20.29 18.62
CA GLY A 290 5.57 -20.89 17.31
C GLY A 290 6.97 -20.54 16.84
N CYS A 291 7.47 -19.32 17.11
CA CYS A 291 8.83 -18.93 16.78
C CYS A 291 9.86 -19.67 17.64
N LYS A 292 9.65 -19.77 18.96
CA LYS A 292 10.55 -20.52 19.85
C LYS A 292 10.64 -21.99 19.47
N THR A 293 9.49 -22.62 19.20
CA THR A 293 9.44 -24.01 18.74
C THR A 293 10.18 -24.20 17.41
N ALA A 294 10.01 -23.27 16.46
CA ALA A 294 10.72 -23.34 15.19
C ALA A 294 12.26 -23.19 15.39
N ILE A 295 12.72 -22.33 16.31
CA ILE A 295 14.13 -22.21 16.65
C ILE A 295 14.67 -23.52 17.21
N MET A 296 13.99 -24.12 18.20
CA MET A 296 14.42 -25.38 18.80
C MET A 296 14.52 -26.52 17.76
N LEU A 297 13.57 -26.60 16.84
CA LEU A 297 13.61 -27.57 15.75
C LEU A 297 14.79 -27.31 14.78
N ARG A 298 15.10 -26.05 14.49
CA ARG A 298 16.26 -25.70 13.65
C ARG A 298 17.58 -26.06 14.34
N GLU A 299 17.69 -25.83 15.64
CA GLU A 299 18.84 -26.25 16.45
C GLU A 299 18.99 -27.79 16.45
N ALA A 300 17.88 -28.53 16.38
CA ALA A 300 17.85 -29.99 16.21
C ALA A 300 18.09 -30.46 14.76
N GLY A 301 18.34 -29.54 13.81
CA GLY A 301 18.71 -29.84 12.43
C GLY A 301 17.53 -30.04 11.46
N PHE A 302 16.34 -29.52 11.76
CA PHE A 302 15.19 -29.53 10.86
C PHE A 302 15.11 -28.25 10.01
N ASP A 303 14.58 -28.33 8.79
CA ASP A 303 14.18 -27.15 8.02
C ASP A 303 12.82 -26.64 8.55
N ALA A 304 12.86 -25.97 9.69
CA ALA A 304 11.68 -25.46 10.37
C ALA A 304 11.47 -23.96 10.10
N LYS A 305 10.22 -23.60 9.80
CA LYS A 305 9.75 -22.23 9.61
C LYS A 305 8.55 -21.98 10.50
N TYR A 306 8.42 -20.75 11.02
CA TYR A 306 7.17 -20.36 11.70
C TYR A 306 6.13 -19.88 10.68
N MET A 307 4.85 -20.18 10.90
CA MET A 307 3.74 -19.68 10.08
C MET A 307 3.31 -18.29 10.55
N LYS A 308 3.49 -17.30 9.70
CA LYS A 308 3.15 -15.89 9.98
C LYS A 308 1.65 -15.75 10.26
N GLY A 309 1.30 -15.10 11.39
CA GLY A 309 -0.08 -14.91 11.79
C GLY A 309 -0.76 -16.13 12.41
N GLY A 310 -0.13 -17.31 12.39
CA GLY A 310 -0.56 -18.52 13.07
C GLY A 310 -1.93 -19.05 12.68
N HIS A 311 -2.59 -19.77 13.59
CA HIS A 311 -3.90 -20.34 13.39
C HIS A 311 -4.99 -19.31 13.09
N SER A 312 -4.89 -18.14 13.71
CA SER A 312 -5.85 -17.05 13.45
C SER A 312 -5.77 -16.52 12.03
N ALA A 313 -4.57 -16.34 11.48
CA ALA A 313 -4.41 -15.93 10.09
C ALA A 313 -4.83 -17.03 9.11
N TRP A 314 -4.56 -18.31 9.43
CA TRP A 314 -5.04 -19.42 8.64
C TRP A 314 -6.57 -19.40 8.48
N LYS A 315 -7.29 -19.20 9.59
CA LYS A 315 -8.75 -19.06 9.54
C LYS A 315 -9.19 -17.80 8.79
N ALA A 316 -8.48 -16.69 8.95
CA ALA A 316 -8.80 -15.43 8.28
C ALA A 316 -8.75 -15.53 6.75
N ILE A 317 -7.89 -16.40 6.19
CA ILE A 317 -7.84 -16.66 4.73
C ILE A 317 -8.77 -17.79 4.28
N GLY A 318 -9.63 -18.33 5.16
CA GLY A 318 -10.51 -19.45 4.85
C GLY A 318 -9.76 -20.77 4.70
N GLY A 319 -8.68 -20.98 5.46
CA GLY A 319 -7.98 -22.25 5.52
C GLY A 319 -8.81 -23.34 6.19
N ALA A 320 -8.69 -24.59 5.71
CA ALA A 320 -9.45 -25.73 6.22
C ALA A 320 -9.08 -26.05 7.68
N VAL A 321 -10.09 -26.25 8.52
CA VAL A 321 -9.96 -26.66 9.91
C VAL A 321 -10.87 -27.84 10.20
N LYS A 322 -10.51 -28.64 11.19
CA LYS A 322 -11.31 -29.76 11.69
C LYS A 322 -11.52 -29.62 13.20
N PRO A 323 -12.62 -30.17 13.74
CA PRO A 323 -12.81 -30.24 15.19
C PRO A 323 -11.65 -30.98 15.86
N ILE A 324 -11.27 -30.55 17.06
CA ILE A 324 -10.36 -31.30 17.93
C ILE A 324 -11.16 -32.51 18.46
N ALA A 325 -10.65 -33.74 18.27
CA ALA A 325 -11.28 -34.94 18.80
C ALA A 325 -11.33 -34.87 20.35
N GLU A 326 -12.42 -35.34 20.95
CA GLU A 326 -12.66 -35.29 22.41
C GLU A 326 -11.59 -36.04 23.23
N GLU A 327 -10.87 -37.00 22.62
CA GLU A 327 -9.76 -37.75 23.26
C GLU A 327 -8.58 -36.83 23.71
N SER A 328 -8.50 -35.60 23.22
CA SER A 328 -7.48 -34.62 23.64
C SER A 328 -7.85 -33.85 24.91
N GLN A 329 -9.05 -34.06 25.47
CA GLN A 329 -9.55 -33.36 26.66
C GLN A 329 -9.34 -34.14 27.97
N GLU A 330 -8.93 -35.43 27.93
CA GLU A 330 -8.72 -36.25 29.14
C GLU A 330 -7.34 -36.09 29.81
N ILE A 331 -6.63 -35.01 29.55
CA ILE A 331 -5.36 -34.73 30.24
C ILE A 331 -5.57 -33.61 31.28
N GLU A 332 -6.54 -33.80 32.17
CA GLU A 332 -6.65 -33.11 33.45
C GLU A 332 -7.01 -34.17 34.52
N GLY A 333 -5.99 -34.66 35.19
CA GLY A 333 -6.04 -35.44 36.39
C GLY A 333 -4.80 -35.13 37.24
#